data_ffea9c7d87074075daa4f251dce84fb8
#
_entry.id   ffea9c7d87074075daa4f251dce84fb8
#
_cell.length_a   1.000
_cell.length_b   1.000
_cell.length_c   1.000
_cell.angle_alpha   90.00
_cell.angle_beta   90.00
_cell.angle_gamma   90.00
#
_symmetry.space_group_name_H-M   'P 1'
#
loop_
_entity.id
_entity.type
_entity.pdbx_description
1 polymer ?
#
loop_
_entity_poly.entity_id
_entity_poly.type
_entity_poly.pdbx_seq_one_letter_code
_entity_poly.pdbx_strand_id
1 'polypeptide(L)'
;GVSARCSRSWALVGDLTAMYDSNALALLPQLDRGTRVLGVINNGGGGIFRTLPGADGQPETMRKLLVQPHAHSFKAIAEQWGMRYLTIRTAEDFDQLDSLEENSQTLVELIPDREQTEQIRLRLANAQV
;
A
#
# COMPACT_ATOMS: atom_id res chain seq x y z
N GLY A 1 10.59 -14.29 11.15
CA GLY A 1 10.94 -14.12 9.77
C GLY A 1 12.16 -13.23 9.54
N VAL A 2 12.47 -12.91 8.29
CA VAL A 2 13.66 -12.08 7.93
C VAL A 2 13.64 -10.72 8.64
N SER A 3 12.49 -10.07 8.70
CA SER A 3 12.34 -8.76 9.35
C SER A 3 12.80 -8.72 10.81
N ALA A 4 12.62 -9.79 11.56
CA ALA A 4 13.02 -9.85 12.97
C ALA A 4 14.56 -9.85 13.17
N ARG A 5 15.33 -10.18 12.12
CA ARG A 5 16.79 -10.30 12.16
C ARG A 5 17.52 -9.11 11.53
N CYS A 6 16.79 -8.20 10.90
CA CYS A 6 17.36 -7.05 10.20
C CYS A 6 17.19 -5.79 11.03
N SER A 7 18.21 -4.92 11.04
CA SER A 7 18.15 -3.58 11.66
C SER A 7 17.15 -2.67 10.96
N ARG A 8 16.95 -2.87 9.65
CA ARG A 8 15.97 -2.15 8.83
C ARG A 8 15.24 -3.13 7.91
N SER A 9 13.92 -3.03 7.83
CA SER A 9 13.11 -3.83 6.91
C SER A 9 11.95 -3.03 6.33
N TRP A 10 11.63 -3.35 5.09
CA TRP A 10 10.50 -2.79 4.35
C TRP A 10 9.57 -3.91 3.92
N ALA A 11 8.26 -3.68 4.06
CA ALA A 11 7.22 -4.49 3.44
C ALA A 11 6.37 -3.56 2.58
N LEU A 12 6.11 -3.95 1.33
CA LEU A 12 5.25 -3.20 0.42
C LEU A 12 4.05 -4.07 0.07
N VAL A 13 2.84 -3.55 0.31
CA VAL A 13 1.58 -4.26 0.11
C VAL A 13 0.54 -3.36 -0.55
N GLY A 14 -0.49 -3.96 -1.15
CA GLY A 14 -1.65 -3.22 -1.61
C GLY A 14 -2.61 -2.88 -0.46
N ASP A 15 -3.49 -1.92 -0.71
CA ASP A 15 -4.49 -1.43 0.24
C ASP A 15 -5.41 -2.55 0.78
N LEU A 16 -5.97 -3.38 -0.08
CA LEU A 16 -6.84 -4.49 0.35
C LEU A 16 -6.07 -5.48 1.22
N THR A 17 -4.83 -5.82 0.87
CA THR A 17 -3.99 -6.69 1.69
C THR A 17 -3.76 -6.07 3.07
N ALA A 18 -3.39 -4.79 3.12
CA ALA A 18 -3.18 -4.09 4.39
C ALA A 18 -4.45 -4.01 5.24
N MET A 19 -5.63 -3.85 4.62
CA MET A 19 -6.91 -3.84 5.33
C MET A 19 -7.25 -5.20 5.94
N TYR A 20 -7.10 -6.28 5.16
CA TYR A 20 -7.43 -7.62 5.64
C TYR A 20 -6.49 -8.11 6.74
N ASP A 21 -5.20 -7.78 6.65
CA ASP A 21 -4.17 -8.22 7.58
C ASP A 21 -3.78 -7.16 8.62
N SER A 22 -4.59 -6.10 8.80
CA SER A 22 -4.27 -4.99 9.72
C SER A 22 -3.99 -5.44 11.15
N ASN A 23 -4.62 -6.52 11.60
CA ASN A 23 -4.38 -7.10 12.92
C ASN A 23 -2.99 -7.72 13.08
N ALA A 24 -2.28 -8.06 12.00
CA ALA A 24 -0.91 -8.54 12.06
C ALA A 24 0.06 -7.49 12.63
N LEU A 25 -0.30 -6.21 12.57
CA LEU A 25 0.48 -5.11 13.15
C LEU A 25 0.58 -5.20 14.68
N ALA A 26 -0.33 -5.94 15.35
CA ALA A 26 -0.24 -6.26 16.78
C ALA A 26 1.05 -7.02 17.16
N LEU A 27 1.73 -7.62 16.19
CA LEU A 27 3.00 -8.31 16.42
C LEU A 27 4.22 -7.37 16.45
N LEU A 28 4.07 -6.13 15.95
CA LEU A 28 5.20 -5.17 15.89
C LEU A 28 5.88 -4.93 17.24
N PRO A 29 5.15 -4.75 18.36
CA PRO A 29 5.78 -4.56 19.67
C PRO A 29 6.59 -5.77 20.17
N GLN A 30 6.37 -6.96 19.57
CA GLN A 30 7.06 -8.20 19.92
C GLN A 30 8.35 -8.41 19.12
N LEU A 31 8.59 -7.56 18.11
CA LEU A 31 9.81 -7.62 17.31
C LEU A 31 10.96 -6.93 18.04
N ASP A 32 12.16 -7.47 17.86
CA ASP A 32 13.38 -6.84 18.35
C ASP A 32 13.54 -5.42 17.76
N ARG A 33 14.41 -4.63 18.40
CA ARG A 33 14.75 -3.29 17.95
C ARG A 33 15.10 -3.26 16.47
N GLY A 34 14.64 -2.23 15.76
CA GLY A 34 14.94 -2.01 14.36
C GLY A 34 13.90 -1.12 13.68
N THR A 35 14.31 -0.52 12.58
CA THR A 35 13.42 0.31 11.76
C THR A 35 12.53 -0.58 10.89
N ARG A 36 11.23 -0.44 11.02
CA ARG A 36 10.22 -1.21 10.27
C ARG A 36 9.34 -0.27 9.48
N VAL A 37 9.29 -0.46 8.20
CA VAL A 37 8.45 0.36 7.31
C VAL A 37 7.45 -0.53 6.59
N LEU A 38 6.17 -0.20 6.76
CA LEU A 38 5.08 -0.78 5.99
C LEU A 38 4.64 0.22 4.93
N GLY A 39 4.99 -0.03 3.68
CA GLY A 39 4.48 0.72 2.52
C GLY A 39 3.14 0.14 2.06
N VAL A 40 2.12 0.98 2.00
CA VAL A 40 0.78 0.60 1.51
C VAL A 40 0.49 1.38 0.24
N ILE A 41 0.38 0.69 -0.89
CA ILE A 41 -0.08 1.29 -2.15
C ILE A 41 -1.60 1.38 -2.08
N ASN A 42 -2.10 2.58 -1.79
CA ASN A 42 -3.54 2.86 -1.70
C ASN A 42 -4.06 3.41 -3.02
N ASN A 43 -4.49 2.52 -3.90
CA ASN A 43 -5.10 2.86 -5.19
C ASN A 43 -6.64 2.84 -5.15
N GLY A 44 -7.24 2.66 -3.98
CA GLY A 44 -8.67 2.66 -3.74
C GLY A 44 -9.37 1.35 -4.13
N GLY A 45 -8.70 0.21 -3.91
CA GLY A 45 -9.26 -1.12 -4.11
C GLY A 45 -8.47 -2.01 -5.06
N GLY A 46 -9.01 -3.18 -5.40
CA GLY A 46 -8.37 -4.19 -6.23
C GLY A 46 -8.26 -3.78 -7.70
N GLY A 47 -7.38 -2.84 -8.00
CA GLY A 47 -7.18 -2.29 -9.35
C GLY A 47 -6.83 -3.35 -10.41
N ILE A 48 -6.13 -4.42 -10.01
CA ILE A 48 -5.79 -5.53 -10.89
C ILE A 48 -7.03 -6.22 -11.49
N PHE A 49 -8.13 -6.28 -10.74
CA PHE A 49 -9.36 -6.93 -11.20
C PHE A 49 -10.09 -6.15 -12.30
N ARG A 50 -9.76 -4.86 -12.48
CA ARG A 50 -10.31 -4.04 -13.58
C ARG A 50 -9.71 -4.39 -14.94
N THR A 51 -8.53 -5.03 -14.94
CA THR A 51 -7.73 -5.30 -16.14
C THR A 51 -7.71 -6.77 -16.54
N LEU A 52 -8.41 -7.62 -15.80
CA LEU A 52 -8.50 -9.04 -16.14
C LEU A 52 -9.31 -9.24 -17.43
N PRO A 53 -8.88 -10.18 -18.30
CA PRO A 53 -9.67 -10.57 -19.45
C PRO A 53 -11.10 -10.98 -19.03
N GLY A 54 -12.12 -10.40 -19.70
CA GLY A 54 -13.52 -10.67 -19.39
C GLY A 54 -14.09 -9.84 -18.22
N ALA A 55 -13.32 -8.94 -17.60
CA ALA A 55 -13.82 -8.06 -16.55
C ALA A 55 -14.99 -7.17 -17.03
N ASP A 56 -14.94 -6.72 -18.29
CA ASP A 56 -15.98 -5.87 -18.88
C ASP A 56 -17.31 -6.59 -19.11
N GLY A 57 -17.29 -7.93 -19.20
CA GLY A 57 -18.49 -8.77 -19.35
C GLY A 57 -19.13 -9.20 -18.03
N GLN A 58 -18.52 -8.87 -16.88
CA GLN A 58 -19.06 -9.25 -15.59
C GLN A 58 -20.18 -8.32 -15.12
N PRO A 59 -21.20 -8.85 -14.41
CA PRO A 59 -22.22 -8.03 -13.77
C PRO A 59 -21.58 -6.99 -12.86
N GLU A 60 -22.14 -5.78 -12.79
CA GLU A 60 -21.61 -4.69 -11.98
C GLU A 60 -21.43 -5.07 -10.49
N THR A 61 -22.37 -5.87 -9.96
CA THR A 61 -22.28 -6.38 -8.59
C THR A 61 -21.03 -7.24 -8.38
N MET A 62 -20.74 -8.14 -9.32
CA MET A 62 -19.53 -8.99 -9.23
C MET A 62 -18.27 -8.15 -9.36
N ARG A 63 -18.26 -7.17 -10.28
CA ARG A 63 -17.13 -6.25 -10.43
C ARG A 63 -16.89 -5.42 -9.17
N LYS A 64 -17.94 -4.95 -8.50
CA LYS A 64 -17.82 -4.24 -7.20
C LYS A 64 -17.26 -5.15 -6.11
N LEU A 65 -17.69 -6.40 -6.05
CA LEU A 65 -17.16 -7.37 -5.07
C LEU A 65 -15.69 -7.71 -5.29
N LEU A 66 -15.24 -7.79 -6.54
CA LEU A 66 -13.85 -8.07 -6.87
C LEU A 66 -12.95 -6.85 -6.64
N VAL A 67 -13.39 -5.68 -7.09
CA VAL A 67 -12.60 -4.45 -6.99
C VAL A 67 -12.64 -3.87 -5.57
N GLN A 68 -13.74 -4.05 -4.85
CA GLN A 68 -13.92 -3.51 -3.49
C GLN A 68 -13.48 -2.04 -3.36
N PRO A 69 -14.10 -1.12 -4.14
CA PRO A 69 -13.69 0.27 -4.16
C PRO A 69 -13.89 0.92 -2.80
N HIS A 70 -12.90 1.68 -2.34
CA HIS A 70 -12.94 2.39 -1.06
C HIS A 70 -12.21 3.73 -1.12
N ALA A 71 -12.42 4.56 -0.08
CA ALA A 71 -11.74 5.83 0.12
C ALA A 71 -11.08 5.89 1.52
N HIS A 72 -10.70 4.74 2.07
CA HIS A 72 -10.07 4.67 3.39
C HIS A 72 -8.64 5.19 3.34
N SER A 73 -8.23 5.89 4.41
CA SER A 73 -6.85 6.20 4.72
C SER A 73 -6.33 5.24 5.79
N PHE A 74 -5.05 4.93 5.73
CA PHE A 74 -4.37 4.06 6.70
C PHE A 74 -3.86 4.81 7.93
N LYS A 75 -4.14 6.12 8.03
CA LYS A 75 -3.72 6.94 9.16
C LYS A 75 -4.24 6.41 10.50
N ALA A 76 -5.53 6.11 10.60
CA ALA A 76 -6.13 5.59 11.83
C ALA A 76 -5.55 4.22 12.23
N ILE A 77 -5.20 3.38 11.27
CA ILE A 77 -4.54 2.10 11.52
C ILE A 77 -3.13 2.33 12.08
N ALA A 78 -2.37 3.26 11.51
CA ALA A 78 -1.04 3.61 12.01
C ALA A 78 -1.10 4.13 13.45
N GLU A 79 -2.04 5.05 13.74
CA GLU A 79 -2.25 5.61 15.07
C GLU A 79 -2.64 4.53 16.09
N GLN A 80 -3.55 3.61 15.73
CA GLN A 80 -3.98 2.51 16.58
C GLN A 80 -2.82 1.63 17.05
N TRP A 81 -1.84 1.41 16.19
CA TRP A 81 -0.67 0.55 16.47
C TRP A 81 0.58 1.34 16.86
N GLY A 82 0.45 2.64 17.14
CA GLY A 82 1.56 3.49 17.57
C GLY A 82 2.65 3.69 16.52
N MET A 83 2.30 3.54 15.24
CA MET A 83 3.21 3.76 14.13
C MET A 83 3.23 5.23 13.73
N ARG A 84 4.39 5.73 13.32
CA ARG A 84 4.49 6.99 12.58
C ARG A 84 3.76 6.83 11.25
N TYR A 85 3.05 7.86 10.82
CA TYR A 85 2.34 7.87 9.54
C TYR A 85 2.93 8.90 8.59
N LEU A 86 3.20 8.49 7.35
CA LEU A 86 3.62 9.34 6.26
C LEU A 86 2.73 9.10 5.04
N THR A 87 2.49 10.15 4.26
CA THR A 87 1.75 10.08 2.99
C THR A 87 2.65 10.52 1.84
N ILE A 88 2.68 9.74 0.77
CA ILE A 88 3.41 10.04 -0.46
C ILE A 88 2.41 10.13 -1.62
N ARG A 89 2.34 11.28 -2.26
CA ARG A 89 1.48 11.58 -3.42
C ARG A 89 2.26 12.03 -4.63
N THR A 90 3.42 12.65 -4.42
CA THR A 90 4.30 13.19 -5.46
C THR A 90 5.71 12.63 -5.31
N ALA A 91 6.56 12.88 -6.30
CA ALA A 91 7.96 12.46 -6.25
C ALA A 91 8.72 13.18 -5.12
N GLU A 92 8.40 14.44 -4.87
CA GLU A 92 9.03 15.26 -3.83
C GLU A 92 8.71 14.72 -2.42
N ASP A 93 7.55 14.08 -2.25
CA ASP A 93 7.17 13.51 -0.96
C ASP A 93 8.10 12.36 -0.52
N PHE A 94 8.87 11.76 -1.44
CA PHE A 94 9.83 10.71 -1.09
C PHE A 94 10.97 11.23 -0.20
N ASP A 95 11.27 12.52 -0.21
CA ASP A 95 12.27 13.15 0.66
C ASP A 95 11.91 12.97 2.16
N GLN A 96 10.62 12.76 2.47
CA GLN A 96 10.18 12.46 3.83
C GLN A 96 10.78 11.16 4.38
N LEU A 97 11.16 10.22 3.50
CA LEU A 97 11.75 8.95 3.91
C LEU A 97 13.15 9.10 4.52
N ASP A 98 13.84 10.20 4.20
CA ASP A 98 15.15 10.50 4.80
C ASP A 98 15.02 10.85 6.29
N SER A 99 13.81 11.23 6.72
CA SER A 99 13.49 11.54 8.13
C SER A 99 13.11 10.31 8.97
N LEU A 100 13.27 9.10 8.44
CA LEU A 100 12.95 7.87 9.19
C LEU A 100 13.96 7.66 10.31
N GLU A 101 13.45 7.65 11.54
CA GLU A 101 14.23 7.45 12.74
C GLU A 101 14.66 6.00 12.90
N GLU A 102 15.83 5.79 13.53
CA GLU A 102 16.26 4.45 13.90
C GLU A 102 15.33 3.85 14.95
N ASN A 103 15.13 2.54 14.87
CA ASN A 103 14.24 1.79 15.77
C ASN A 103 12.77 2.29 15.76
N SER A 104 12.34 2.92 14.67
CA SER A 104 10.98 3.38 14.50
C SER A 104 10.12 2.39 13.70
N GLN A 105 8.81 2.53 13.87
CA GLN A 105 7.81 1.81 13.09
C GLN A 105 6.99 2.83 12.32
N THR A 106 7.04 2.75 11.01
CA THR A 106 6.39 3.74 10.14
C THR A 106 5.48 3.06 9.12
N LEU A 107 4.26 3.57 9.00
CA LEU A 107 3.37 3.26 7.88
C LEU A 107 3.48 4.38 6.85
N VAL A 108 3.84 4.03 5.64
CA VAL A 108 3.94 4.93 4.50
C VAL A 108 2.79 4.63 3.54
N GLU A 109 1.84 5.54 3.43
CA GLU A 109 0.72 5.42 2.50
C GLU A 109 1.09 6.08 1.18
N LEU A 110 1.28 5.28 0.13
CA LEU A 110 1.51 5.74 -1.23
C LEU A 110 0.15 5.85 -1.95
N ILE A 111 -0.20 7.05 -2.36
CA ILE A 111 -1.48 7.34 -3.02
C ILE A 111 -1.17 7.75 -4.47
N PRO A 112 -1.14 6.79 -5.40
CA PRO A 112 -0.84 7.07 -6.80
C PRO A 112 -1.94 7.91 -7.43
N ASP A 113 -1.55 8.83 -8.32
CA ASP A 113 -2.49 9.51 -9.18
C ASP A 113 -3.14 8.51 -10.16
N ARG A 114 -4.46 8.49 -10.17
CA ARG A 114 -5.23 7.50 -10.94
C ARG A 114 -5.09 7.72 -12.44
N GLU A 115 -5.09 8.96 -12.89
CA GLU A 115 -5.02 9.30 -14.31
C GLU A 115 -3.63 8.99 -14.87
N GLN A 116 -2.58 9.39 -14.16
CA GLN A 116 -1.20 9.07 -14.54
C GLN A 116 -0.95 7.56 -14.55
N THR A 117 -1.46 6.84 -13.57
CA THR A 117 -1.36 5.37 -13.50
C THR A 117 -2.00 4.72 -14.73
N GLU A 118 -3.17 5.15 -15.13
CA GLU A 118 -3.85 4.63 -16.31
C GLU A 118 -3.10 4.97 -17.60
N GLN A 119 -2.59 6.18 -17.74
CA GLN A 119 -1.77 6.57 -18.88
C GLN A 119 -0.50 5.71 -19.02
N ILE A 120 0.19 5.46 -17.91
CA ILE A 120 1.38 4.60 -17.89
C ILE A 120 1.01 3.18 -18.30
N ARG A 121 -0.07 2.64 -17.76
CA ARG A 121 -0.56 1.30 -18.09
C ARG A 121 -0.84 1.15 -19.59
N LEU A 122 -1.52 2.11 -20.19
CA LEU A 122 -1.82 2.11 -21.62
C LEU A 122 -0.54 2.18 -22.48
N ARG A 123 0.43 3.00 -22.09
CA ARG A 123 1.74 3.08 -22.78
C ARG A 123 2.48 1.75 -22.74
N LEU A 124 2.51 1.09 -21.58
CA LEU A 124 3.16 -0.21 -21.42
C LEU A 124 2.48 -1.31 -22.24
N ALA A 125 1.15 -1.35 -22.28
CA ALA A 125 0.40 -2.29 -23.09
C ALA A 125 0.71 -2.13 -24.59
N ASN A 126 0.81 -0.88 -25.08
CA ASN A 126 1.14 -0.60 -26.48
C ASN A 126 2.61 -0.83 -26.84
N ALA A 127 3.51 -0.89 -25.88
CA ALA A 127 4.94 -1.14 -26.13
C ALA A 127 5.29 -2.63 -26.22
N GLN A 128 4.34 -3.53 -25.93
CA GLN A 128 4.54 -4.99 -25.97
C GLN A 128 4.02 -5.63 -27.28
N VAL A 129 3.67 -4.82 -28.29
CA VAL A 129 3.19 -5.29 -29.61
C VAL A 129 4.29 -5.19 -30.66
#